data_d718a1f0e14f1bee61bc95e92109fd68
#
_entry.id   d718a1f0e14f1bee61bc95e92109fd68
#
_cell.length_a   1.000
_cell.length_b   1.000
_cell.length_c   1.000
_cell.angle_alpha   90.00
_cell.angle_beta   90.00
_cell.angle_gamma   90.00
#
_symmetry.space_group_name_H-M   'P 1'
#
loop_
_entity.id
_entity.type
_entity.pdbx_description
1 polymer ?
#
loop_
_entity_poly.entity_id
_entity_poly.type
_entity_poly.pdbx_seq_one_letter_code
_entity_poly.pdbx_strand_id
1 'polypeptide(L)'
;MYMRVSAITLILFLLGRSSGAAGDVWTISAEDWSRPRSGAALIQMPGLRDAVIAWSGQSDARLVIHYPGGEEGALWADELMDWLVSLGVPVGKIVTSAGHSRSDTITIDLQ
;
A
#
# COMPACT_ATOMS: atom_id res chain seq x y z
N MET A 1 16.20 -43.79 6.13
CA MET A 1 15.72 -43.49 6.18
C MET A 1 15.25 -42.53 6.20
N TYR A 2 15.45 -42.55 6.22
CA TYR A 2 14.94 -41.85 6.33
C TYR A 2 14.88 -40.71 6.13
N MET A 3 15.01 -40.37 6.11
CA MET A 3 14.83 -39.57 5.99
C MET A 3 14.55 -38.79 5.38
N ARG A 4 14.75 -38.72 5.13
CA ARG A 4 14.25 -38.31 4.51
C ARG A 4 13.50 -37.50 4.36
N VAL A 5 13.44 -37.41 4.24
CA VAL A 5 12.39 -37.09 4.33
C VAL A 5 12.14 -35.93 4.76
N SER A 6 12.32 -35.92 5.34
CA SER A 6 12.23 -34.87 6.08
C SER A 6 12.55 -33.66 5.42
N ALA A 7 13.48 -33.64 4.94
CA ALA A 7 13.93 -32.51 4.28
C ALA A 7 12.82 -31.82 3.67
N ILE A 8 12.18 -32.42 3.05
CA ILE A 8 11.08 -31.98 2.44
C ILE A 8 10.36 -31.02 3.10
N THR A 9 9.96 -31.41 4.01
CA THR A 9 9.17 -30.60 4.74
C THR A 9 9.56 -29.22 4.70
N LEU A 10 10.51 -28.93 5.17
CA LEU A 10 10.86 -27.65 5.25
C LEU A 10 10.65 -26.89 4.10
N ILE A 11 10.93 -27.32 3.19
CA ILE A 11 10.74 -26.70 2.02
C ILE A 11 9.57 -25.98 1.94
N LEU A 12 8.62 -26.59 2.04
CA LEU A 12 7.41 -26.02 1.88
C LEU A 12 7.24 -24.79 2.53
N PHE A 13 7.45 -24.74 3.58
CA PHE A 13 7.08 -23.61 4.23
C PHE A 13 7.65 -22.42 3.64
N LEU A 14 8.64 -22.54 3.04
CA LEU A 14 9.19 -21.42 2.50
C LEU A 14 8.31 -20.84 1.58
N LEU A 15 7.70 -21.49 0.91
CA LEU A 15 6.83 -21.00 -0.02
C LEU A 15 5.90 -20.17 0.64
N GLY A 16 5.55 -20.49 1.68
CA GLY A 16 4.55 -19.74 2.32
C GLY A 16 4.93 -18.31 2.37
N ARG A 17 6.12 -18.00 2.56
CA ARG A 17 6.40 -16.68 2.69
C ARG A 17 6.41 -15.95 1.49
N SER A 18 6.66 -16.50 0.50
CA SER A 18 6.62 -15.78 -0.71
C SER A 18 5.28 -15.15 -0.90
N SER A 19 4.29 -15.80 -0.46
CA SER A 19 2.98 -15.27 -0.65
C SER A 19 2.86 -13.97 0.11
N GLY A 20 3.51 -13.83 1.18
CA GLY A 20 3.39 -12.60 1.91
C GLY A 20 3.84 -11.44 1.11
N ALA A 21 4.86 -11.61 0.32
CA ALA A 21 5.34 -10.50 -0.44
C ALA A 21 4.36 -10.05 -1.49
N ALA A 22 3.55 -10.96 -1.97
CA ALA A 22 2.66 -10.64 -3.05
C ALA A 22 1.48 -9.78 -2.64
N GLY A 23 1.19 -9.67 -1.39
CA GLY A 23 -0.03 -9.01 -1.00
C GLY A 23 0.15 -7.68 -0.33
N ASP A 24 1.11 -6.91 -0.74
CA ASP A 24 1.37 -5.65 -0.07
C ASP A 24 0.28 -4.63 -0.37
N VAL A 25 -0.63 -4.48 0.57
CA VAL A 25 -1.74 -3.54 0.48
C VAL A 25 -1.84 -2.80 1.81
N TRP A 26 -1.97 -1.50 1.76
CA TRP A 26 -2.12 -0.68 2.96
C TRP A 26 -3.43 0.08 2.91
N THR A 27 -4.08 0.22 4.05
CA THR A 27 -5.39 0.86 4.15
C THR A 27 -5.28 2.17 4.90
N ILE A 28 -5.93 3.19 4.38
CA ILE A 28 -6.03 4.48 5.04
C ILE A 28 -7.52 4.76 5.24
N SER A 29 -7.93 4.96 6.48
CA SER A 29 -9.33 5.21 6.78
C SER A 29 -9.68 6.70 6.66
N ALA A 30 -10.92 6.98 6.34
CA ALA A 30 -11.40 8.35 6.29
C ALA A 30 -11.26 9.02 7.66
N GLU A 31 -11.41 8.26 8.73
CA GLU A 31 -11.27 8.81 10.06
C GLU A 31 -9.87 9.32 10.30
N ASP A 32 -8.86 8.54 9.95
CA ASP A 32 -7.48 8.97 10.12
C ASP A 32 -7.17 10.14 9.19
N TRP A 33 -7.73 10.12 7.99
CA TRP A 33 -7.47 11.17 7.02
C TRP A 33 -8.10 12.49 7.42
N SER A 34 -9.18 12.47 8.20
CA SER A 34 -9.87 13.69 8.60
C SER A 34 -9.15 14.49 9.67
N ARG A 35 -8.11 13.92 10.27
CA ARG A 35 -7.33 14.66 11.27
C ARG A 35 -6.47 15.70 10.58
N PRO A 36 -6.03 16.73 11.30
CA PRO A 36 -5.19 17.75 10.70
C PRO A 36 -3.96 17.13 10.06
N ARG A 37 -3.70 17.48 8.81
CA ARG A 37 -2.61 16.88 8.05
C ARG A 37 -1.42 17.81 7.98
N SER A 38 -0.26 17.23 8.23
CA SER A 38 1.01 17.90 8.07
C SER A 38 1.99 16.82 7.66
N GLY A 39 3.16 17.17 7.22
CA GLY A 39 4.16 16.18 6.89
C GLY A 39 4.43 15.24 8.05
N ALA A 40 4.52 15.79 9.27
CA ALA A 40 4.77 14.97 10.44
C ALA A 40 3.61 14.03 10.74
N ALA A 41 2.37 14.50 10.59
CA ALA A 41 1.20 13.67 10.85
C ALA A 41 1.11 12.54 9.84
N LEU A 42 1.45 12.80 8.59
CA LEU A 42 1.37 11.77 7.56
C LEU A 42 2.41 10.68 7.74
N ILE A 43 3.59 11.05 8.21
CA ILE A 43 4.61 10.06 8.50
C ILE A 43 4.16 9.15 9.64
N GLN A 44 3.27 9.64 10.50
CA GLN A 44 2.75 8.83 11.60
C GLN A 44 1.61 7.92 11.15
N MET A 45 1.06 8.07 9.96
CA MET A 45 0.02 7.17 9.48
C MET A 45 0.66 5.89 8.99
N PRO A 46 0.42 4.74 9.68
CA PRO A 46 1.17 3.53 9.36
C PRO A 46 0.99 3.07 7.91
N GLY A 47 -0.23 3.14 7.40
CA GLY A 47 -0.48 2.70 6.03
C GLY A 47 0.27 3.52 5.00
N LEU A 48 0.31 4.83 5.18
CA LEU A 48 0.97 5.71 4.24
C LEU A 48 2.48 5.57 4.34
N ARG A 49 3.01 5.59 5.55
CA ARG A 49 4.44 5.44 5.74
C ARG A 49 4.95 4.12 5.22
N ASP A 50 4.24 3.05 5.51
CA ASP A 50 4.68 1.73 5.10
C ASP A 50 4.64 1.57 3.59
N ALA A 51 3.67 2.18 2.92
CA ALA A 51 3.61 2.15 1.47
C ALA A 51 4.82 2.86 0.84
N VAL A 52 5.20 4.00 1.39
CA VAL A 52 6.34 4.74 0.86
C VAL A 52 7.63 3.97 1.10
N ILE A 53 7.79 3.36 2.28
CA ILE A 53 8.96 2.57 2.59
C ILE A 53 9.05 1.38 1.65
N ALA A 54 7.94 0.69 1.43
CA ALA A 54 7.93 -0.47 0.53
C ALA A 54 8.27 -0.05 -0.90
N TRP A 55 7.73 1.08 -1.36
CA TRP A 55 8.05 1.56 -2.70
C TRP A 55 9.53 1.91 -2.79
N SER A 56 10.11 2.49 -1.76
CA SER A 56 11.52 2.85 -1.75
C SER A 56 12.42 1.64 -1.96
N GLY A 57 12.00 0.48 -1.50
CA GLY A 57 12.75 -0.76 -1.69
C GLY A 57 12.54 -1.39 -3.05
N GLN A 58 11.54 -0.93 -3.82
CA GLN A 58 11.24 -1.47 -5.12
C GLN A 58 10.81 -0.34 -6.06
N SER A 59 11.71 0.58 -6.31
CA SER A 59 11.33 1.82 -7.01
C SER A 59 10.92 1.62 -8.47
N ASP A 60 11.09 0.43 -9.02
CA ASP A 60 10.53 0.11 -10.32
C ASP A 60 9.04 -0.17 -10.24
N ALA A 61 8.53 -0.46 -9.07
CA ALA A 61 7.11 -0.74 -8.88
C ALA A 61 6.29 0.54 -8.89
N ARG A 62 4.98 0.37 -8.94
CA ARG A 62 4.05 1.49 -8.88
C ARG A 62 3.19 1.36 -7.64
N LEU A 63 2.75 2.49 -7.13
CA LEU A 63 1.74 2.51 -6.09
C LEU A 63 0.39 2.75 -6.74
N VAL A 64 -0.56 1.87 -6.52
CA VAL A 64 -1.91 1.99 -7.08
C VAL A 64 -2.85 2.36 -5.96
N ILE A 65 -3.51 3.52 -6.09
CA ILE A 65 -4.45 4.01 -5.10
C ILE A 65 -5.85 3.61 -5.54
N HIS A 66 -6.50 2.78 -4.74
CA HIS A 66 -7.88 2.40 -4.98
C HIS A 66 -8.78 3.25 -4.09
N TYR A 67 -9.65 4.05 -4.69
CA TYR A 67 -10.43 5.02 -3.94
C TYR A 67 -11.92 4.87 -4.20
N PRO A 68 -12.77 5.33 -3.27
CA PRO A 68 -14.22 5.26 -3.46
C PRO A 68 -14.62 6.14 -4.64
N GLY A 69 -15.60 5.71 -5.40
CA GLY A 69 -16.10 6.50 -6.50
C GLY A 69 -16.74 7.79 -6.02
N GLY A 70 -17.05 8.67 -6.96
CA GLY A 70 -17.68 9.92 -6.64
C GLY A 70 -16.68 11.06 -6.45
N GLU A 71 -17.20 12.23 -6.25
CA GLU A 71 -16.41 13.43 -6.20
C GLU A 71 -15.52 13.48 -4.97
N GLU A 72 -16.05 13.11 -3.81
CA GLU A 72 -15.26 13.12 -2.59
C GLU A 72 -14.12 12.12 -2.65
N GLY A 73 -14.37 10.94 -3.21
CA GLY A 73 -13.31 9.95 -3.35
C GLY A 73 -12.21 10.43 -4.27
N ALA A 74 -12.57 11.09 -5.37
CA ALA A 74 -11.59 11.61 -6.30
C ALA A 74 -10.74 12.70 -5.66
N LEU A 75 -11.34 13.59 -4.88
CA LEU A 75 -10.58 14.62 -4.19
C LEU A 75 -9.63 14.03 -3.16
N TRP A 76 -10.08 13.01 -2.46
CA TRP A 76 -9.24 12.32 -1.50
C TRP A 76 -8.03 11.68 -2.20
N ALA A 77 -8.28 10.99 -3.32
CA ALA A 77 -7.20 10.36 -4.06
C ALA A 77 -6.20 11.38 -4.59
N ASP A 78 -6.68 12.52 -5.07
CA ASP A 78 -5.80 13.57 -5.57
C ASP A 78 -4.93 14.15 -4.46
N GLU A 79 -5.51 14.37 -3.31
CA GLU A 79 -4.75 14.89 -2.18
C GLU A 79 -3.73 13.87 -1.70
N LEU A 80 -4.11 12.61 -1.67
CA LEU A 80 -3.18 11.54 -1.27
C LEU A 80 -2.01 11.46 -2.25
N MET A 81 -2.30 11.57 -3.55
CA MET A 81 -1.25 11.54 -4.54
C MET A 81 -0.27 12.69 -4.33
N ASP A 82 -0.76 13.89 -4.05
CA ASP A 82 0.10 15.04 -3.81
C ASP A 82 1.02 14.81 -2.61
N TRP A 83 0.50 14.17 -1.56
CA TRP A 83 1.32 13.88 -0.40
C TRP A 83 2.36 12.82 -0.70
N LEU A 84 2.01 11.80 -1.48
CA LEU A 84 2.97 10.77 -1.85
C LEU A 84 4.11 11.37 -2.68
N VAL A 85 3.79 12.30 -3.57
CA VAL A 85 4.81 13.00 -4.33
C VAL A 85 5.70 13.80 -3.39
N SER A 86 5.12 14.49 -2.42
CA SER A 86 5.89 15.25 -1.44
C SER A 86 6.80 14.36 -0.60
N LEU A 87 6.42 13.11 -0.41
CA LEU A 87 7.23 12.15 0.35
C LEU A 87 8.28 11.45 -0.50
N GLY A 88 8.36 11.78 -1.78
CA GLY A 88 9.42 11.29 -2.64
C GLY A 88 9.03 10.29 -3.71
N VAL A 89 7.74 9.99 -3.87
CA VAL A 89 7.30 9.05 -4.91
C VAL A 89 7.04 9.83 -6.19
N PRO A 90 7.71 9.54 -7.30
CA PRO A 90 7.48 10.27 -8.55
C PRO A 90 6.04 10.09 -9.01
N VAL A 91 5.45 11.14 -9.56
CA VAL A 91 4.06 11.09 -10.01
C VAL A 91 3.85 9.98 -11.05
N GLY A 92 4.83 9.67 -11.84
CA GLY A 92 4.71 8.61 -12.84
C GLY A 92 4.67 7.21 -12.25
N LYS A 93 4.94 7.07 -10.97
CA LYS A 93 4.85 5.78 -10.28
C LYS A 93 3.57 5.65 -9.46
N ILE A 94 2.64 6.59 -9.57
CA ILE A 94 1.39 6.55 -8.83
C ILE A 94 0.26 6.42 -9.84
N VAL A 95 -0.60 5.43 -9.62
CA VAL A 95 -1.77 5.19 -10.46
C VAL A 95 -3.00 5.24 -9.56
N THR A 96 -4.08 5.84 -10.04
CA THR A 96 -5.31 5.90 -9.26
C THR A 96 -6.38 5.06 -9.95
N SER A 97 -7.20 4.40 -9.15
CA SER A 97 -8.26 3.52 -9.64
C SER A 97 -9.51 3.74 -8.81
N ALA A 98 -10.58 4.18 -9.47
CA ALA A 98 -11.86 4.41 -8.79
C ALA A 98 -12.58 3.10 -8.56
N GLY A 99 -13.58 3.12 -7.69
CA GLY A 99 -14.46 1.97 -7.53
C GLY A 99 -14.17 1.09 -6.33
N HIS A 100 -13.43 1.60 -5.35
CA HIS A 100 -13.23 0.83 -4.13
C HIS A 100 -14.59 0.55 -3.49
N SER A 101 -14.77 -0.66 -2.98
CA SER A 101 -16.06 -1.09 -2.46
C SER A 101 -16.48 -0.37 -1.17
N ARG A 102 -15.52 0.15 -0.42
CA ARG A 102 -15.85 0.85 0.83
C ARG A 102 -15.74 2.36 0.60
N SER A 103 -16.71 3.09 1.13
CA SER A 103 -16.73 4.53 0.96
C SER A 103 -15.84 5.27 1.95
N ASP A 104 -15.38 4.59 2.98
CA ASP A 104 -14.63 5.22 4.07
C ASP A 104 -13.16 4.83 4.10
N THR A 105 -12.65 4.20 3.05
CA THR A 105 -11.26 3.79 3.00
C THR A 105 -10.67 3.99 1.62
N ILE A 106 -9.37 4.18 1.61
CA ILE A 106 -8.56 4.10 0.40
C ILE A 106 -7.54 2.99 0.67
N THR A 107 -7.20 2.21 -0.34
CA THR A 107 -6.10 1.27 -0.22
C THR A 107 -5.00 1.65 -1.20
N ILE A 108 -3.78 1.29 -0.86
CA ILE A 108 -2.62 1.50 -1.70
C ILE A 108 -1.97 0.13 -1.93
N ASP A 109 -1.82 -0.25 -3.18
CA ASP A 109 -1.17 -1.49 -3.58
C ASP A 109 0.20 -1.20 -4.14
N LEU A 110 1.17 -2.05 -3.87
CA LEU A 110 2.46 -1.98 -4.54
C LEU A 110 2.44 -3.00 -5.68
N GLN A 111 2.59 -2.54 -6.90
CA GLN A 111 2.55 -3.42 -8.06
C GLN A 111 3.75 -3.26 -8.99
#